data_fb03a7f428cff470e524881fab2f2892
#
_entry.id   fb03a7f428cff470e524881fab2f2892
#
_cell.length_a   1.000
_cell.length_b   1.000
_cell.length_c   1.000
_cell.angle_alpha   90.00
_cell.angle_beta   90.00
_cell.angle_gamma   90.00
#
_symmetry.space_group_name_H-M   'P 1'
#
loop_
_entity.id
_entity.type
_entity.pdbx_description
1 polymer ?
#
loop_
_entity_poly.entity_id
_entity_poly.type
_entity_poly.pdbx_seq_one_letter_code
_entity_poly.pdbx_strand_id
1 'polypeptide(L)'
;MIPNKRKKNLKASIEEIRKFSISYLEKYAPSKQQLRTYLLKKFFKSSNFYVAKSELLDLIDLVISDLEKYKYISDKFYSQSKTKKFIKKGYSLNKIRNYLINKGINEKYIGESISKMNIEENEQDFFSAIRTCKKKELDQIEKKTIVFFFIKKICQF
;
A
#
# COMPACT_ATOMS: atom_id res chain seq x y z
N MET A 1 18.82 -12.18 33.99
CA MET A 1 17.45 -11.67 34.21
C MET A 1 17.15 -10.59 33.18
N ILE A 2 16.27 -10.85 32.24
CA ILE A 2 15.85 -9.88 31.22
C ILE A 2 14.77 -8.99 31.86
N PRO A 3 14.92 -7.67 31.91
CA PRO A 3 13.94 -6.80 32.54
C PRO A 3 12.63 -6.86 31.76
N ASN A 4 11.58 -7.33 32.42
CA ASN A 4 10.23 -7.41 31.90
C ASN A 4 9.73 -5.96 31.65
N LYS A 5 9.78 -5.49 30.40
CA LYS A 5 9.24 -4.18 30.02
C LYS A 5 7.75 -4.17 30.33
N ARG A 6 7.35 -3.53 31.42
CA ARG A 6 5.96 -3.30 31.80
C ARG A 6 5.22 -2.72 30.58
N LYS A 7 4.25 -3.45 30.05
CA LYS A 7 3.37 -2.94 28.99
C LYS A 7 2.66 -1.70 29.53
N LYS A 8 2.97 -0.53 28.98
CA LYS A 8 2.22 0.69 29.29
C LYS A 8 0.77 0.48 28.88
N ASN A 9 -0.16 0.56 29.83
CA ASN A 9 -1.59 0.61 29.53
C ASN A 9 -1.87 1.91 28.77
N LEU A 10 -2.13 1.81 27.48
CA LEU A 10 -2.52 2.95 26.63
C LEU A 10 -4.01 3.21 26.83
N LYS A 11 -4.36 4.43 27.20
CA LYS A 11 -5.76 4.88 27.19
C LYS A 11 -6.14 5.18 25.75
N ALA A 12 -7.28 4.67 25.30
CA ALA A 12 -7.83 4.98 23.99
C ALA A 12 -8.45 6.39 23.99
N SER A 13 -7.62 7.43 24.04
CA SER A 13 -8.05 8.81 23.89
C SER A 13 -7.69 9.35 22.51
N ILE A 14 -8.45 10.33 22.02
CA ILE A 14 -8.21 11.00 20.73
C ILE A 14 -6.79 11.55 20.67
N GLU A 15 -6.29 12.13 21.77
CA GLU A 15 -4.96 12.73 21.84
C GLU A 15 -3.85 11.67 21.72
N GLU A 16 -3.98 10.54 22.41
CA GLU A 16 -3.01 9.46 22.26
C GLU A 16 -3.04 8.83 20.88
N ILE A 17 -4.24 8.60 20.31
CA ILE A 17 -4.40 8.08 18.95
C ILE A 17 -3.73 9.05 17.95
N ARG A 18 -3.99 10.36 18.08
CA ARG A 18 -3.36 11.41 17.24
C ARG A 18 -1.85 11.42 17.38
N LYS A 19 -1.31 11.37 18.59
CA LYS A 19 0.14 11.31 18.85
C LYS A 19 0.80 10.11 18.17
N PHE A 20 0.22 8.92 18.29
CA PHE A 20 0.74 7.73 17.62
C PHE A 20 0.57 7.77 16.10
N SER A 21 -0.50 8.39 15.61
CA SER A 21 -0.70 8.60 14.17
C SER A 21 0.40 9.48 13.59
N ILE A 22 0.68 10.63 14.20
CA ILE A 22 1.72 11.56 13.76
C ILE A 22 3.08 10.87 13.77
N SER A 23 3.44 10.22 14.88
CA SER A 23 4.71 9.48 14.98
C SER A 23 4.85 8.35 13.95
N TYR A 24 3.74 7.76 13.51
CA TYR A 24 3.77 6.76 12.44
C TYR A 24 3.91 7.40 11.07
N LEU A 25 3.23 8.53 10.83
CA LEU A 25 3.30 9.29 9.58
C LEU A 25 4.70 9.86 9.33
N GLU A 26 5.40 10.33 10.38
CA GLU A 26 6.79 10.81 10.30
C GLU A 26 7.76 9.74 9.78
N LYS A 27 7.53 8.48 10.14
CA LYS A 27 8.42 7.37 9.76
C LYS A 27 8.03 6.71 8.45
N TYR A 28 6.73 6.67 8.18
CA TYR A 28 6.17 5.93 7.06
C TYR A 28 5.16 6.81 6.33
N ALA A 29 5.11 6.71 5.01
CA ALA A 29 4.03 7.29 4.22
C ALA A 29 2.96 6.22 3.96
N PRO A 30 2.05 5.94 4.91
CA PRO A 30 1.08 4.86 4.81
C PRO A 30 -0.17 5.27 4.02
N SER A 31 -0.97 4.27 3.57
CA SER A 31 -2.37 4.50 3.22
C SER A 31 -3.23 4.68 4.48
N LYS A 32 -4.46 5.21 4.32
CA LYS A 32 -5.42 5.33 5.44
C LYS A 32 -5.67 3.97 6.10
N GLN A 33 -5.86 2.93 5.30
CA GLN A 33 -6.07 1.57 5.80
C GLN A 33 -4.86 1.00 6.56
N GLN A 34 -3.64 1.33 6.13
CA GLN A 34 -2.43 0.91 6.85
C GLN A 34 -2.33 1.60 8.21
N LEU A 35 -2.60 2.90 8.27
CA LEU A 35 -2.63 3.65 9.53
C LEU A 35 -3.72 3.09 10.47
N ARG A 36 -4.94 2.87 9.95
CA ARG A 36 -6.05 2.28 10.70
C ARG A 36 -5.67 0.92 11.30
N THR A 37 -5.10 0.05 10.50
CA THR A 37 -4.67 -1.29 10.93
C THR A 37 -3.55 -1.22 11.99
N TYR A 38 -2.61 -0.29 11.84
CA TYR A 38 -1.55 -0.06 12.81
C TYR A 38 -2.11 0.38 14.17
N LEU A 39 -2.99 1.40 14.17
CA LEU A 39 -3.61 1.94 15.39
C LEU A 39 -4.44 0.88 16.10
N LEU A 40 -5.28 0.15 15.36
CA LEU A 40 -6.07 -0.95 15.91
C LEU A 40 -5.17 -1.98 16.60
N LYS A 41 -4.13 -2.46 15.92
CA LYS A 41 -3.22 -3.45 16.51
C LYS A 41 -2.51 -2.92 17.75
N LYS A 42 -2.17 -1.63 17.76
CA LYS A 42 -1.45 -1.01 18.86
C LYS A 42 -2.34 -0.86 20.10
N PHE A 43 -3.51 -0.27 19.93
CA PHE A 43 -4.42 -0.01 21.04
C PHE A 43 -5.11 -1.29 21.52
N PHE A 44 -5.50 -2.18 20.62
CA PHE A 44 -6.13 -3.46 20.99
C PHE A 44 -5.21 -4.38 21.81
N LYS A 45 -3.90 -4.34 21.54
CA LYS A 45 -2.93 -5.11 22.34
C LYS A 45 -2.60 -4.49 23.68
N SER A 46 -2.87 -3.20 23.86
CA SER A 46 -2.45 -2.42 25.03
C SER A 46 -3.59 -2.09 25.97
N SER A 47 -4.84 -2.14 25.50
CA SER A 47 -6.01 -1.91 26.33
C SER A 47 -6.44 -3.23 27.00
N ASN A 48 -6.43 -3.24 28.33
CA ASN A 48 -7.17 -4.25 29.07
C ASN A 48 -8.66 -4.00 28.80
N PHE A 49 -9.26 -4.62 27.81
CA PHE A 49 -10.67 -4.87 27.47
C PHE A 49 -11.77 -3.88 27.92
N TYR A 50 -11.46 -2.65 28.35
CA TYR A 50 -12.44 -1.71 28.90
C TYR A 50 -13.13 -0.80 27.85
N VAL A 51 -12.64 -0.78 26.61
CA VAL A 51 -13.26 -0.01 25.52
C VAL A 51 -13.82 -0.99 24.50
N ALA A 52 -15.10 -0.85 24.17
CA ALA A 52 -15.71 -1.65 23.11
C ALA A 52 -14.94 -1.45 21.80
N LYS A 53 -14.74 -2.53 21.06
CA LYS A 53 -14.00 -2.49 19.78
C LYS A 53 -14.61 -1.49 18.80
N SER A 54 -15.92 -1.30 18.83
CA SER A 54 -16.64 -0.30 18.02
C SER A 54 -16.23 1.12 18.37
N GLU A 55 -16.21 1.48 19.65
CA GLU A 55 -15.81 2.81 20.10
C GLU A 55 -14.36 3.15 19.72
N LEU A 56 -13.47 2.18 19.85
CA LEU A 56 -12.07 2.37 19.42
C LEU A 56 -11.97 2.59 17.90
N LEU A 57 -12.79 1.89 17.11
CA LEU A 57 -12.84 2.07 15.66
C LEU A 57 -13.31 3.49 15.30
N ASP A 58 -14.37 3.96 15.95
CA ASP A 58 -14.95 5.28 15.72
C ASP A 58 -13.96 6.39 16.06
N LEU A 59 -13.25 6.27 17.18
CA LEU A 59 -12.19 7.20 17.56
C LEU A 59 -11.02 7.22 16.57
N ILE A 60 -10.61 6.06 16.07
CA ILE A 60 -9.55 5.95 15.08
C ILE A 60 -10.00 6.58 13.76
N ASP A 61 -11.22 6.31 13.31
CA ASP A 61 -11.75 6.84 12.05
C ASP A 61 -11.94 8.35 12.12
N LEU A 62 -12.34 8.90 13.26
CA LEU A 62 -12.39 10.34 13.52
C LEU A 62 -10.99 10.98 13.35
N VAL A 63 -9.96 10.42 13.98
CA VAL A 63 -8.60 10.95 13.89
C VAL A 63 -8.06 10.85 12.46
N ILE A 64 -8.34 9.75 11.74
CA ILE A 64 -7.92 9.60 10.34
C ILE A 64 -8.62 10.63 9.45
N SER A 65 -9.90 10.90 9.67
CA SER A 65 -10.66 11.92 8.95
C SER A 65 -10.06 13.31 9.15
N ASP A 66 -9.70 13.67 10.38
CA ASP A 66 -9.01 14.91 10.69
C ASP A 66 -7.67 15.02 9.96
N LEU A 67 -6.85 13.96 10.02
CA LEU A 67 -5.56 13.93 9.35
C LEU A 67 -5.68 14.04 7.82
N GLU A 68 -6.74 13.49 7.23
CA GLU A 68 -7.04 13.66 5.81
C GLU A 68 -7.46 15.10 5.48
N LYS A 69 -8.34 15.69 6.29
CA LYS A 69 -8.78 17.08 6.14
C LYS A 69 -7.61 18.06 6.13
N TYR A 70 -6.64 17.85 7.00
CA TYR A 70 -5.41 18.64 7.06
C TYR A 70 -4.31 18.19 6.11
N LYS A 71 -4.59 17.24 5.21
CA LYS A 71 -3.67 16.71 4.17
C LYS A 71 -2.40 16.03 4.71
N TYR A 72 -2.39 15.59 5.96
CA TYR A 72 -1.30 14.79 6.51
C TYR A 72 -1.28 13.37 5.94
N ILE A 73 -2.42 12.85 5.50
CA ILE A 73 -2.57 11.56 4.84
C ILE A 73 -3.44 11.69 3.60
N SER A 74 -3.06 11.00 2.52
CA SER A 74 -3.81 11.03 1.27
C SER A 74 -3.59 9.74 0.49
N ASP A 75 -4.66 8.98 0.29
CA ASP A 75 -4.63 7.76 -0.52
C ASP A 75 -4.34 8.06 -2.00
N LYS A 76 -4.77 9.22 -2.51
CA LYS A 76 -4.45 9.68 -3.86
C LYS A 76 -2.94 9.87 -4.04
N PHE A 77 -2.30 10.58 -3.11
CA PHE A 77 -0.84 10.80 -3.14
C PHE A 77 -0.08 9.49 -2.95
N TYR A 78 -0.53 8.64 -2.01
CA TYR A 78 0.03 7.31 -1.79
C TYR A 78 0.00 6.48 -3.06
N SER A 79 -1.16 6.41 -3.74
CA SER A 79 -1.33 5.66 -4.98
C SER A 79 -0.35 6.14 -6.05
N GLN A 80 -0.28 7.45 -6.32
CA GLN A 80 0.62 8.04 -7.32
C GLN A 80 2.09 7.73 -7.03
N SER A 81 2.51 7.91 -5.78
CA SER A 81 3.89 7.66 -5.36
C SER A 81 4.30 6.19 -5.52
N LYS A 82 3.41 5.27 -5.11
CA LYS A 82 3.69 3.83 -5.22
C LYS A 82 3.63 3.34 -6.67
N THR A 83 2.68 3.81 -7.48
CA THR A 83 2.60 3.50 -8.90
C THR A 83 3.89 3.91 -9.59
N LYS A 84 4.33 5.18 -9.44
CA LYS A 84 5.59 5.66 -10.01
C LYS A 84 6.80 4.81 -9.60
N LYS A 85 6.88 4.45 -8.30
CA LYS A 85 7.96 3.61 -7.78
C LYS A 85 7.96 2.21 -8.37
N PHE A 86 6.79 1.59 -8.53
CA PHE A 86 6.68 0.21 -9.02
C PHE A 86 6.86 0.12 -10.54
N ILE A 87 6.41 1.11 -11.30
CA ILE A 87 6.70 1.24 -12.72
C ILE A 87 8.21 1.30 -12.94
N LYS A 88 8.92 2.18 -12.23
CA LYS A 88 10.39 2.26 -12.29
C LYS A 88 11.08 0.94 -11.92
N LYS A 89 10.43 0.11 -11.09
CA LYS A 89 10.91 -1.23 -10.77
C LYS A 89 10.53 -2.29 -11.80
N GLY A 90 9.80 -1.93 -12.86
CA GLY A 90 9.34 -2.84 -13.91
C GLY A 90 8.29 -3.85 -13.42
N TYR A 91 7.38 -3.44 -12.55
CA TYR A 91 6.24 -4.27 -12.18
C TYR A 91 5.12 -4.11 -13.22
N SER A 92 4.42 -5.21 -13.54
CA SER A 92 3.23 -5.17 -14.38
C SER A 92 2.13 -4.32 -13.75
N LEU A 93 1.27 -3.72 -14.59
CA LEU A 93 0.18 -2.86 -14.09
C LEU A 93 -0.81 -3.65 -13.23
N ASN A 94 -1.08 -4.90 -13.59
CA ASN A 94 -1.95 -5.77 -12.76
C ASN A 94 -1.35 -6.02 -11.37
N LYS A 95 -0.05 -6.24 -11.28
CA LYS A 95 0.64 -6.38 -9.98
C LYS A 95 0.57 -5.11 -9.15
N ILE A 96 0.66 -3.94 -9.79
CA ILE A 96 0.53 -2.64 -9.13
C ILE A 96 -0.90 -2.44 -8.61
N ARG A 97 -1.92 -2.72 -9.44
CA ARG A 97 -3.35 -2.67 -9.04
C ARG A 97 -3.61 -3.53 -7.83
N ASN A 98 -3.26 -4.81 -7.89
CA ASN A 98 -3.45 -5.76 -6.79
C ASN A 98 -2.75 -5.31 -5.50
N TYR A 99 -1.54 -4.76 -5.60
CA TYR A 99 -0.85 -4.21 -4.44
C TYR A 99 -1.64 -3.06 -3.81
N LEU A 100 -2.14 -2.11 -4.62
CA LEU A 100 -2.86 -0.93 -4.13
C LEU A 100 -4.22 -1.30 -3.53
N ILE A 101 -4.95 -2.24 -4.16
CA ILE A 101 -6.20 -2.80 -3.62
C ILE A 101 -5.96 -3.42 -2.24
N ASN A 102 -4.91 -4.23 -2.10
CA ASN A 102 -4.52 -4.84 -0.82
C ASN A 102 -4.08 -3.80 0.25
N LYS A 103 -3.82 -2.56 -0.15
CA LYS A 103 -3.55 -1.43 0.76
C LYS A 103 -4.79 -0.58 1.04
N GLY A 104 -5.95 -1.02 0.56
CA GLY A 104 -7.24 -0.36 0.76
C GLY A 104 -7.41 0.92 -0.05
N ILE A 105 -6.69 1.05 -1.17
CA ILE A 105 -6.83 2.20 -2.06
C ILE A 105 -8.05 2.02 -2.96
N ASN A 106 -8.84 3.08 -3.09
CA ASN A 106 -10.00 3.09 -3.97
C ASN A 106 -9.57 2.97 -5.44
N GLU A 107 -10.33 2.19 -6.22
CA GLU A 107 -10.06 1.94 -7.65
C GLU A 107 -9.96 3.23 -8.46
N LYS A 108 -10.74 4.26 -8.13
CA LYS A 108 -10.64 5.59 -8.74
C LYS A 108 -9.22 6.16 -8.67
N TYR A 109 -8.59 6.11 -7.49
CA TYR A 109 -7.22 6.64 -7.31
C TYR A 109 -6.17 5.76 -7.99
N ILE A 110 -6.43 4.45 -8.09
CA ILE A 110 -5.58 3.50 -8.81
C ILE A 110 -5.61 3.83 -10.30
N GLY A 111 -6.80 3.94 -10.89
CA GLY A 111 -6.98 4.31 -12.30
C GLY A 111 -6.33 5.66 -12.63
N GLU A 112 -6.63 6.72 -11.83
CA GLU A 112 -6.01 8.03 -12.00
C GLU A 112 -4.47 7.99 -11.93
N SER A 113 -3.92 7.13 -11.08
CA SER A 113 -2.47 7.02 -10.89
C SER A 113 -1.79 6.34 -12.06
N ILE A 114 -2.43 5.33 -12.66
CA ILE A 114 -1.93 4.61 -13.82
C ILE A 114 -2.03 5.49 -15.07
N SER A 115 -3.20 6.10 -15.31
CA SER A 115 -3.43 6.97 -16.46
C SER A 115 -2.47 8.17 -16.52
N LYS A 116 -2.12 8.73 -15.36
CA LYS A 116 -1.15 9.84 -15.29
C LYS A 116 0.27 9.46 -15.71
N MET A 117 0.58 8.18 -15.80
CA MET A 117 1.93 7.74 -16.17
C MET A 117 2.10 7.65 -17.70
N ASN A 118 1.04 7.82 -18.50
CA ASN A 118 1.04 7.74 -19.96
C ASN A 118 1.78 6.51 -20.50
N ILE A 119 1.66 5.39 -19.81
CA ILE A 119 2.33 4.14 -20.17
C ILE A 119 1.31 3.25 -20.85
N GLU A 120 1.63 2.78 -22.04
CA GLU A 120 0.84 1.74 -22.68
C GLU A 120 0.91 0.45 -21.85
N GLU A 121 -0.26 -0.12 -21.58
CA GLU A 121 -0.41 -1.29 -20.70
C GLU A 121 0.44 -2.47 -21.21
N ASN A 122 0.47 -2.64 -22.52
CA ASN A 122 1.23 -3.69 -23.19
C ASN A 122 2.75 -3.52 -23.04
N GLU A 123 3.27 -2.30 -23.12
CA GLU A 123 4.71 -2.04 -22.95
C GLU A 123 5.17 -2.38 -21.53
N GLN A 124 4.44 -1.92 -20.53
CA GLN A 124 4.82 -2.16 -19.13
C GLN A 124 4.79 -3.65 -18.78
N ASP A 125 3.80 -4.38 -19.26
CA ASP A 125 3.70 -5.81 -19.03
C ASP A 125 4.80 -6.59 -19.78
N PHE A 126 5.17 -6.17 -20.98
CA PHE A 126 6.31 -6.70 -21.73
C PHE A 126 7.63 -6.52 -20.98
N PHE A 127 7.95 -5.29 -20.53
CA PHE A 127 9.15 -5.04 -19.70
C PHE A 127 9.15 -5.84 -18.41
N SER A 128 8.00 -6.01 -17.77
CA SER A 128 7.85 -6.82 -16.57
C SER A 128 8.15 -8.30 -16.83
N ALA A 129 7.68 -8.84 -17.96
CA ALA A 129 7.94 -10.21 -18.38
C ALA A 129 9.42 -10.46 -18.64
N ILE A 130 10.08 -9.58 -19.44
CA ILE A 130 11.52 -9.68 -19.72
C ILE A 130 12.33 -9.65 -18.41
N ARG A 131 11.97 -8.75 -17.50
CA ARG A 131 12.68 -8.63 -16.22
C ARG A 131 12.51 -9.88 -15.35
N THR A 132 11.32 -10.47 -15.36
CA THR A 132 11.05 -11.71 -14.64
C THR A 132 11.86 -12.88 -15.21
N CYS A 133 11.94 -12.99 -16.54
CA CYS A 133 12.76 -13.99 -17.23
C CYS A 133 14.23 -13.84 -16.87
N LYS A 134 14.78 -12.63 -16.92
CA LYS A 134 16.17 -12.34 -16.53
C LYS A 134 16.45 -12.72 -15.07
N LYS A 135 15.53 -12.42 -14.16
CA LYS A 135 15.70 -12.69 -12.73
C LYS A 135 15.66 -14.18 -12.40
N LYS A 136 14.89 -14.96 -13.15
CA LYS A 136 14.75 -16.41 -12.94
C LYS A 136 15.79 -17.23 -13.68
N GLU A 137 16.73 -16.58 -14.39
CA GLU A 137 17.76 -17.26 -15.21
C GLU A 137 17.15 -18.31 -16.16
N LEU A 138 15.97 -17.99 -16.71
CA LEU A 138 15.27 -18.88 -17.63
C LEU A 138 16.12 -19.10 -18.90
N ASP A 139 16.09 -20.32 -19.42
CA ASP A 139 16.84 -20.72 -20.59
C ASP A 139 16.48 -19.85 -21.81
N GLN A 140 17.42 -19.75 -22.75
CA GLN A 140 17.29 -18.91 -23.95
C GLN A 140 16.08 -19.29 -24.80
N ILE A 141 15.71 -20.59 -24.82
CA ILE A 141 14.56 -21.11 -25.56
C ILE A 141 13.25 -20.65 -24.91
N GLU A 142 13.13 -20.77 -23.58
CA GLU A 142 11.96 -20.30 -22.83
C GLU A 142 11.78 -18.79 -22.93
N LYS A 143 12.90 -18.03 -22.89
CA LYS A 143 12.88 -16.57 -23.07
C LYS A 143 12.33 -16.17 -24.44
N LYS A 144 12.77 -16.84 -25.51
CA LYS A 144 12.25 -16.62 -26.88
C LYS A 144 10.78 -16.93 -27.00
N THR A 145 10.33 -18.03 -26.39
CA THR A 145 8.92 -18.45 -26.41
C THR A 145 8.02 -17.45 -25.69
N ILE A 146 8.43 -16.95 -24.51
CA ILE A 146 7.69 -15.93 -23.75
C ILE A 146 7.61 -14.63 -24.54
N VAL A 147 8.72 -14.15 -25.11
CA VAL A 147 8.76 -12.96 -25.95
C VAL A 147 7.88 -13.12 -27.18
N PHE A 148 7.95 -14.26 -27.86
CA PHE A 148 7.11 -14.55 -29.03
C PHE A 148 5.62 -14.55 -28.70
N PHE A 149 5.24 -15.13 -27.55
CA PHE A 149 3.83 -15.15 -27.11
C PHE A 149 3.30 -13.75 -26.81
N PHE A 150 4.12 -12.89 -26.21
CA PHE A 150 3.76 -11.49 -25.97
C PHE A 150 3.68 -10.67 -27.26
N ILE A 151 4.63 -10.83 -28.17
CA ILE A 151 4.61 -10.15 -29.48
C ILE A 151 3.35 -10.55 -30.26
N LYS A 152 3.01 -11.85 -30.30
CA LYS A 152 1.80 -12.34 -30.95
C LYS A 152 0.51 -11.76 -30.37
N LYS A 153 0.49 -11.51 -29.06
CA LYS A 153 -0.66 -10.91 -28.36
C LYS A 153 -0.78 -9.40 -28.63
N ILE A 154 0.33 -8.71 -28.91
CA ILE A 154 0.38 -7.29 -29.26
C ILE A 154 0.00 -7.08 -30.72
N CYS A 155 0.39 -7.97 -31.62
CA CYS A 155 0.10 -7.88 -33.06
C CYS A 155 -1.31 -8.37 -33.46
N GLN A 156 -2.14 -8.82 -32.52
CA GLN A 156 -3.54 -9.21 -32.78
C GLN A 156 -4.55 -8.07 -32.54
N PHE A 157 -4.07 -6.87 -32.39
CA PHE A 157 -4.84 -5.62 -32.46
C PHE A 157 -4.24 -4.77 -33.62
#